data_b5d448952fc327b455e76eba1a0e9de1
#
_entry.id   b5d448952fc327b455e76eba1a0e9de1
#
_cell.length_a   1.000
_cell.length_b   1.000
_cell.length_c   1.000
_cell.angle_alpha   90.00
_cell.angle_beta   90.00
_cell.angle_gamma   90.00
#
_symmetry.space_group_name_H-M   'P 1'
#
loop_
_entity.id
_entity.type
_entity.pdbx_description
1 polymer ?
#
loop_
_entity_poly.entity_id
_entity_poly.type
_entity_poly.pdbx_seq_one_letter_code
_entity_poly.pdbx_strand_id
1 'polypeptide(L)'
;MVNPDAIGWIDVPGTRIDHVVVASPPGYPDWYLSHDFQGRRSFVGCPYLDAACGNSLSDMPGCFIVYGHNLGPIDSGMFGDFENYRDEDWRSDRLRGTLRTPAGDIVLEFFAAETVDASRTGIEDLGISMNDLEGSMAAIAARCGFKELQKSKQNATHATYVGSQAADDACGIEGGPSACADGHAGEPHAEDSLFVFCTCSYTTWSNERTLVYARGHMKEAPDGASS
;
A
#
# COMPACT_ATOMS: atom_id res chain seq x y z
N MET A 1 18.35 4.56 22.46
CA MET A 1 18.32 3.14 22.04
C MET A 1 17.24 3.05 20.99
N VAL A 2 17.57 2.57 19.80
CA VAL A 2 16.56 2.37 18.75
C VAL A 2 15.74 1.14 19.12
N ASN A 3 14.42 1.18 18.91
CA ASN A 3 13.56 0.02 19.17
C ASN A 3 13.95 -1.13 18.21
N PRO A 4 14.35 -2.31 18.73
CA PRO A 4 14.74 -3.44 17.88
C PRO A 4 13.56 -4.03 17.07
N ASP A 5 12.34 -3.75 17.50
CA ASP A 5 11.13 -4.22 16.80
C ASP A 5 10.79 -3.38 15.55
N ALA A 6 11.51 -2.27 15.30
CA ALA A 6 11.30 -1.45 14.12
C ALA A 6 11.75 -2.22 12.86
N ILE A 7 10.81 -2.47 11.94
CA ILE A 7 11.05 -3.22 10.70
C ILE A 7 10.95 -2.34 9.46
N GLY A 8 10.37 -1.15 9.58
CA GLY A 8 10.27 -0.22 8.46
C GLY A 8 9.67 1.12 8.86
N TRP A 9 9.56 1.99 7.86
CA TRP A 9 8.93 3.31 7.95
C TRP A 9 8.04 3.53 6.74
N ILE A 10 6.72 3.63 6.96
CA ILE A 10 5.75 3.93 5.91
C ILE A 10 5.58 5.43 5.76
N ASP A 11 5.57 5.89 4.51
CA ASP A 11 5.30 7.27 4.12
C ASP A 11 4.35 7.27 2.91
N VAL A 12 3.20 7.92 3.06
CA VAL A 12 2.22 8.09 1.98
C VAL A 12 2.05 9.58 1.72
N PRO A 13 2.65 10.12 0.65
CA PRO A 13 2.63 11.54 0.35
C PRO A 13 1.22 12.12 0.25
N GLY A 14 1.02 13.32 0.79
CA GLY A 14 -0.28 13.99 0.81
C GLY A 14 -1.26 13.45 1.86
N THR A 15 -0.79 12.59 2.76
CA THR A 15 -1.53 12.08 3.92
C THR A 15 -0.74 12.33 5.21
N ARG A 16 -1.33 11.94 6.35
CA ARG A 16 -0.65 11.93 7.66
C ARG A 16 -0.02 10.58 7.99
N ILE A 17 0.01 9.66 7.02
CA ILE A 17 0.64 8.34 7.17
C ILE A 17 2.14 8.52 6.94
N ASP A 18 2.86 8.79 8.02
CA ASP A 18 4.31 8.97 8.09
C ASP A 18 4.80 8.38 9.43
N HIS A 19 4.94 7.05 9.48
CA HIS A 19 5.09 6.30 10.73
C HIS A 19 6.08 5.16 10.63
N VAL A 20 6.72 4.86 11.77
CA VAL A 20 7.44 3.60 11.93
C VAL A 20 6.45 2.43 11.89
N VAL A 21 6.87 1.34 11.27
CA VAL A 21 6.19 0.03 11.33
C VAL A 21 7.04 -0.91 12.17
N VAL A 22 6.41 -1.60 13.10
CA VAL A 22 7.07 -2.52 14.03
C VAL A 22 6.57 -3.95 13.86
N ALA A 23 7.37 -4.93 14.25
CA ALA A 23 6.93 -6.30 14.48
C ALA A 23 6.62 -6.48 15.97
N SER A 24 5.51 -7.14 16.30
CA SER A 24 5.18 -7.40 17.71
C SER A 24 6.14 -8.41 18.32
N PRO A 25 6.48 -8.26 19.64
CA PRO A 25 7.35 -9.19 20.32
C PRO A 25 6.78 -10.63 20.32
N PRO A 26 7.61 -11.66 20.27
CA PRO A 26 7.17 -13.06 20.31
C PRO A 26 6.24 -13.34 21.48
N GLY A 27 5.10 -13.95 21.21
CA GLY A 27 4.08 -14.28 22.22
C GLY A 27 3.11 -13.14 22.56
N TYR A 28 3.29 -11.94 21.98
CA TYR A 28 2.43 -10.78 22.20
C TYR A 28 2.03 -10.14 20.86
N PRO A 29 1.18 -10.81 20.04
CA PRO A 29 0.89 -10.38 18.67
C PRO A 29 0.29 -8.97 18.57
N ASP A 30 -0.46 -8.55 19.59
CA ASP A 30 -1.13 -7.24 19.62
C ASP A 30 -0.45 -6.24 20.56
N TRP A 31 0.85 -6.42 20.86
CA TRP A 31 1.57 -5.56 21.80
C TRP A 31 1.43 -4.08 21.44
N TYR A 32 1.68 -3.76 20.18
CA TYR A 32 1.67 -2.39 19.67
C TYR A 32 0.27 -1.81 19.44
N LEU A 33 -0.79 -2.58 19.62
CA LEU A 33 -2.15 -2.05 19.69
C LEU A 33 -2.32 -1.08 20.88
N SER A 34 -1.58 -1.29 21.97
CA SER A 34 -1.68 -0.49 23.20
C SER A 34 -0.33 0.04 23.72
N HIS A 35 0.71 0.02 22.89
CA HIS A 35 2.04 0.54 23.21
C HIS A 35 2.58 1.39 22.06
N ASP A 36 3.27 2.48 22.40
CA ASP A 36 3.95 3.33 21.42
C ASP A 36 5.27 2.68 20.95
N PHE A 37 5.92 3.32 20.00
CA PHE A 37 7.22 2.90 19.48
C PHE A 37 8.31 2.71 20.56
N GLN A 38 8.21 3.38 21.70
CA GLN A 38 9.16 3.25 22.80
C GLN A 38 8.77 2.13 23.79
N GLY A 39 7.70 1.37 23.48
CA GLY A 39 7.19 0.30 24.35
C GLY A 39 6.44 0.81 25.56
N ARG A 40 6.07 2.09 25.61
CA ARG A 40 5.27 2.66 26.69
C ARG A 40 3.78 2.48 26.39
N ARG A 41 2.98 2.29 27.43
CA ARG A 41 1.52 2.22 27.26
C ARG A 41 0.99 3.48 26.58
N SER A 42 0.23 3.27 25.51
CA SER A 42 -0.36 4.33 24.68
C SER A 42 -1.65 3.83 24.05
N PHE A 43 -2.72 4.61 24.13
CA PHE A 43 -3.97 4.31 23.41
C PHE A 43 -3.85 4.58 21.90
N VAL A 44 -2.81 5.32 21.49
CA VAL A 44 -2.52 5.62 20.08
C VAL A 44 -1.86 4.43 19.39
N GLY A 45 -1.14 3.59 20.16
CA GLY A 45 -0.43 2.44 19.62
C GLY A 45 0.72 2.81 18.68
N CYS A 46 1.07 1.87 17.83
CA CYS A 46 2.04 2.02 16.75
C CYS A 46 1.61 1.11 15.59
N PRO A 47 1.77 1.47 14.30
CA PRO A 47 1.54 0.55 13.21
C PRO A 47 2.39 -0.70 13.33
N TYR A 48 1.78 -1.87 13.22
CA TYR A 48 2.48 -3.14 13.43
C TYR A 48 2.10 -4.22 12.42
N LEU A 49 3.08 -5.07 12.11
CA LEU A 49 2.91 -6.22 11.22
C LEU A 49 2.16 -7.33 11.96
N ASP A 50 1.22 -7.97 11.27
CA ASP A 50 0.55 -9.17 11.76
C ASP A 50 1.57 -10.28 12.04
N ALA A 51 1.46 -10.92 13.19
CA ALA A 51 2.40 -11.97 13.61
C ALA A 51 2.41 -13.20 12.66
N ALA A 52 1.31 -13.44 11.94
CA ALA A 52 1.24 -14.50 10.93
C ALA A 52 2.11 -14.20 9.70
N CYS A 53 2.43 -12.92 9.47
CA CYS A 53 3.33 -12.49 8.38
C CYS A 53 4.82 -12.55 8.77
N GLY A 54 5.15 -13.07 9.94
CA GLY A 54 6.51 -13.09 10.45
C GLY A 54 6.92 -11.81 11.17
N ASN A 55 8.21 -11.51 11.18
CA ASN A 55 8.78 -10.34 11.89
C ASN A 55 9.68 -9.48 11.01
N SER A 56 9.60 -9.64 9.70
CA SER A 56 10.41 -8.94 8.72
C SER A 56 9.59 -8.61 7.49
N LEU A 57 9.95 -7.53 6.81
CA LEU A 57 9.42 -7.15 5.50
C LEU A 57 10.39 -7.52 4.36
N SER A 58 11.42 -8.29 4.68
CA SER A 58 12.47 -8.68 3.71
C SER A 58 12.15 -9.96 2.95
N ASP A 59 11.15 -10.72 3.41
CA ASP A 59 10.80 -12.02 2.83
C ASP A 59 9.81 -11.83 1.65
N MET A 60 10.21 -11.04 0.68
CA MET A 60 9.45 -10.78 -0.55
C MET A 60 9.80 -11.82 -1.63
N PRO A 61 8.83 -12.19 -2.51
CA PRO A 61 7.42 -11.77 -2.49
C PRO A 61 6.62 -12.44 -1.38
N GLY A 62 5.65 -11.73 -0.81
CA GLY A 62 4.84 -12.21 0.30
C GLY A 62 3.52 -11.43 0.47
N CYS A 63 2.70 -11.86 1.43
CA CYS A 63 1.55 -11.08 1.88
C CYS A 63 1.85 -10.51 3.26
N PHE A 64 1.71 -9.19 3.40
CA PHE A 64 2.00 -8.45 4.61
C PHE A 64 0.77 -7.67 5.06
N ILE A 65 0.31 -7.96 6.27
CA ILE A 65 -0.84 -7.28 6.86
C ILE A 65 -0.32 -6.36 7.94
N VAL A 66 -0.61 -5.07 7.80
CA VAL A 66 -0.15 -4.04 8.74
C VAL A 66 -1.37 -3.37 9.37
N TYR A 67 -1.45 -3.46 10.68
CA TYR A 67 -2.49 -2.82 11.48
C TYR A 67 -2.06 -1.44 11.95
N GLY A 68 -3.00 -0.52 12.00
CA GLY A 68 -2.81 0.79 12.62
C GLY A 68 -4.14 1.38 13.06
N HIS A 69 -4.13 2.13 14.16
CA HIS A 69 -5.33 2.78 14.65
C HIS A 69 -5.87 3.83 13.66
N ASN A 70 -7.20 3.99 13.66
CA ASN A 70 -7.87 5.21 13.26
C ASN A 70 -8.36 5.87 14.56
N LEU A 71 -7.84 7.03 14.88
CA LEU A 71 -8.17 7.76 16.11
C LEU A 71 -9.45 8.60 15.97
N GLY A 72 -10.16 8.46 14.84
CA GLY A 72 -11.41 9.12 14.55
C GLY A 72 -11.26 10.53 13.98
N PRO A 73 -12.38 11.26 13.82
CA PRO A 73 -12.41 12.53 13.06
C PRO A 73 -11.68 13.68 13.76
N ILE A 74 -11.41 13.57 15.05
CA ILE A 74 -10.75 14.63 15.83
C ILE A 74 -9.23 14.55 15.69
N ASP A 75 -8.71 13.33 15.57
CA ASP A 75 -7.29 13.06 15.35
C ASP A 75 -7.18 11.88 14.38
N SER A 76 -7.05 12.18 13.10
CA SER A 76 -6.85 11.19 12.04
C SER A 76 -5.40 10.74 11.94
N GLY A 77 -4.65 10.78 13.05
CA GLY A 77 -3.34 10.19 13.17
C GLY A 77 -3.32 8.68 12.88
N MET A 78 -2.14 8.13 12.83
CA MET A 78 -1.89 6.74 12.48
C MET A 78 -2.44 6.40 11.07
N PHE A 79 -3.30 5.39 10.96
CA PHE A 79 -3.87 4.94 9.68
C PHE A 79 -5.25 5.54 9.38
N GLY A 80 -5.65 6.61 10.09
CA GLY A 80 -6.96 7.24 9.89
C GLY A 80 -7.21 7.68 8.45
N ASP A 81 -6.19 8.18 7.77
CA ASP A 81 -6.31 8.63 6.37
C ASP A 81 -6.58 7.49 5.39
N PHE A 82 -6.31 6.22 5.73
CA PHE A 82 -6.71 5.09 4.89
C PHE A 82 -8.22 4.95 4.74
N GLU A 83 -9.01 5.46 5.68
CA GLU A 83 -10.48 5.47 5.54
C GLU A 83 -10.95 6.28 4.32
N ASN A 84 -10.19 7.31 3.93
CA ASN A 84 -10.52 8.19 2.82
C ASN A 84 -10.22 7.56 1.44
N TYR A 85 -9.51 6.44 1.37
CA TYR A 85 -9.24 5.75 0.10
C TYR A 85 -10.49 5.25 -0.64
N ARG A 86 -11.64 5.27 0.01
CA ARG A 86 -12.94 5.01 -0.62
C ARG A 86 -13.44 6.18 -1.47
N ASP A 87 -12.96 7.39 -1.21
CA ASP A 87 -13.29 8.60 -1.97
C ASP A 87 -12.36 8.74 -3.18
N GLU A 88 -12.92 8.72 -4.38
CA GLU A 88 -12.19 8.78 -5.66
C GLU A 88 -11.41 10.09 -5.81
N ASP A 89 -12.04 11.21 -5.49
CA ASP A 89 -11.41 12.52 -5.62
C ASP A 89 -10.25 12.67 -4.63
N TRP A 90 -10.43 12.18 -3.39
CA TRP A 90 -9.42 12.27 -2.37
C TRP A 90 -8.18 11.41 -2.67
N ARG A 91 -8.37 10.17 -3.16
CA ARG A 91 -7.24 9.23 -3.40
C ARG A 91 -6.49 9.49 -4.70
N SER A 92 -7.04 10.27 -5.65
CA SER A 92 -6.50 10.42 -7.00
C SER A 92 -5.01 10.77 -7.06
N ASP A 93 -4.54 11.59 -6.12
CA ASP A 93 -3.13 12.03 -6.00
C ASP A 93 -2.32 11.20 -4.97
N ARG A 94 -2.90 10.11 -4.42
CA ARG A 94 -2.36 9.38 -3.27
C ARG A 94 -2.25 7.88 -3.52
N LEU A 95 -2.05 7.50 -4.78
CA LEU A 95 -1.99 6.08 -5.19
C LEU A 95 -0.62 5.44 -4.94
N ARG A 96 0.35 6.18 -4.40
CA ARG A 96 1.70 5.68 -4.13
C ARG A 96 2.15 6.02 -2.72
N GLY A 97 2.93 5.11 -2.15
CA GLY A 97 3.65 5.27 -0.90
C GLY A 97 5.01 4.62 -0.97
N THR A 98 5.77 4.78 0.09
CA THR A 98 7.07 4.14 0.27
C THR A 98 7.13 3.49 1.65
N LEU A 99 7.63 2.27 1.70
CA LEU A 99 7.97 1.59 2.93
C LEU A 99 9.49 1.39 2.97
N ARG A 100 10.17 2.22 3.74
CA ARG A 100 11.63 2.15 3.90
C ARG A 100 11.95 1.04 4.88
N THR A 101 12.79 0.11 4.49
CA THR A 101 13.23 -1.01 5.31
C THR A 101 14.76 -1.07 5.39
N PRO A 102 15.33 -1.83 6.33
CA PRO A 102 16.77 -2.06 6.34
C PRO A 102 17.33 -2.74 5.07
N ALA A 103 16.48 -3.46 4.34
CA ALA A 103 16.84 -4.14 3.09
C ALA A 103 16.75 -3.21 1.85
N GLY A 104 16.09 -2.06 1.97
CA GLY A 104 15.85 -1.11 0.89
C GLY A 104 14.45 -0.53 0.92
N ASP A 105 14.17 0.36 -0.01
CA ASP A 105 12.85 0.98 -0.15
C ASP A 105 11.92 0.06 -0.95
N ILE A 106 10.71 -0.12 -0.44
CA ILE A 106 9.61 -0.79 -1.12
C ILE A 106 8.66 0.30 -1.64
N VAL A 107 8.42 0.32 -2.94
CA VAL A 107 7.39 1.17 -3.54
C VAL A 107 6.05 0.50 -3.33
N LEU A 108 5.10 1.24 -2.80
CA LEU A 108 3.71 0.80 -2.61
C LEU A 108 2.84 1.44 -3.67
N GLU A 109 2.06 0.63 -4.39
CA GLU A 109 1.06 1.09 -5.35
C GLU A 109 -0.32 0.66 -4.87
N PHE A 110 -1.10 1.62 -4.36
CA PHE A 110 -2.44 1.37 -3.85
C PHE A 110 -3.40 1.13 -5.02
N PHE A 111 -4.13 0.01 -4.98
CA PHE A 111 -4.97 -0.39 -6.12
C PHE A 111 -6.42 -0.72 -5.76
N ALA A 112 -6.72 -0.94 -4.48
CA ALA A 112 -8.05 -1.29 -4.01
C ALA A 112 -8.29 -0.85 -2.57
N ALA A 113 -9.56 -0.64 -2.22
CA ALA A 113 -9.99 -0.45 -0.84
C ALA A 113 -11.41 -0.97 -0.63
N GLU A 114 -11.67 -1.53 0.54
CA GLU A 114 -13.00 -1.97 0.94
C GLU A 114 -13.23 -1.80 2.43
N THR A 115 -14.49 -1.83 2.84
CA THR A 115 -14.89 -1.88 4.24
C THR A 115 -15.49 -3.26 4.53
N VAL A 116 -15.00 -3.89 5.59
CA VAL A 116 -15.45 -5.22 6.03
C VAL A 116 -15.97 -5.18 7.47
N ASP A 117 -16.89 -6.08 7.78
CA ASP A 117 -17.32 -6.33 9.16
C ASP A 117 -16.36 -7.36 9.79
N ALA A 118 -15.45 -6.88 10.64
CA ALA A 118 -14.45 -7.74 11.29
C ALA A 118 -15.04 -8.80 12.25
N SER A 119 -16.33 -8.74 12.57
CA SER A 119 -17.02 -9.79 13.32
C SER A 119 -17.43 -10.98 12.45
N ARG A 120 -17.39 -10.82 11.13
CA ARG A 120 -17.86 -11.80 10.14
C ARG A 120 -16.85 -12.18 9.09
N THR A 121 -15.80 -11.38 8.93
CA THR A 121 -14.79 -11.54 7.87
C THR A 121 -13.43 -11.68 8.52
N GLY A 122 -12.87 -12.89 8.50
CA GLY A 122 -11.47 -13.15 8.82
C GLY A 122 -10.58 -12.84 7.62
N ILE A 123 -9.27 -12.80 7.83
CA ILE A 123 -8.30 -12.60 6.75
C ILE A 123 -8.36 -13.73 5.72
N GLU A 124 -8.62 -14.96 6.17
CA GLU A 124 -8.86 -16.14 5.34
C GLU A 124 -10.06 -15.97 4.40
N ASP A 125 -11.04 -15.14 4.78
CA ASP A 125 -12.24 -14.88 3.97
C ASP A 125 -12.01 -13.84 2.87
N LEU A 126 -10.86 -13.15 2.89
CA LEU A 126 -10.49 -12.15 1.88
C LEU A 126 -10.08 -12.77 0.55
N GLY A 127 -9.98 -14.09 0.47
CA GLY A 127 -9.58 -14.81 -0.74
C GLY A 127 -8.11 -14.64 -1.09
N ILE A 128 -7.26 -14.40 -0.09
CA ILE A 128 -5.82 -14.25 -0.26
C ILE A 128 -5.17 -15.65 -0.20
N SER A 129 -4.44 -16.02 -1.25
CA SER A 129 -3.66 -17.23 -1.33
C SER A 129 -2.17 -16.91 -1.37
N MET A 130 -1.41 -17.38 -0.40
CA MET A 130 0.05 -17.22 -0.37
C MET A 130 0.76 -17.95 -1.53
N ASN A 131 0.11 -18.96 -2.12
CA ASN A 131 0.64 -19.72 -3.24
C ASN A 131 0.28 -19.10 -4.59
N ASP A 132 -0.58 -18.08 -4.61
CA ASP A 132 -1.04 -17.37 -5.81
C ASP A 132 -1.36 -15.91 -5.44
N LEU A 133 -0.32 -15.12 -5.22
CA LEU A 133 -0.47 -13.70 -4.87
C LEU A 133 -0.98 -12.88 -6.06
N GLU A 134 -0.54 -13.22 -7.27
CA GLU A 134 -1.00 -12.56 -8.50
C GLU A 134 -2.50 -12.76 -8.71
N GLY A 135 -2.98 -14.00 -8.62
CA GLY A 135 -4.42 -14.29 -8.70
C GLY A 135 -5.22 -13.64 -7.57
N SER A 136 -4.65 -13.58 -6.36
CA SER A 136 -5.26 -12.89 -5.22
C SER A 136 -5.40 -11.39 -5.48
N MET A 137 -4.35 -10.73 -5.96
CA MET A 137 -4.39 -9.31 -6.32
C MET A 137 -5.37 -9.02 -7.45
N ALA A 138 -5.44 -9.90 -8.46
CA ALA A 138 -6.40 -9.78 -9.54
C ALA A 138 -7.85 -9.92 -9.05
N ALA A 139 -8.12 -10.87 -8.15
CA ALA A 139 -9.44 -11.07 -7.55
C ALA A 139 -9.87 -9.87 -6.68
N ILE A 140 -8.95 -9.32 -5.87
CA ILE A 140 -9.17 -8.11 -5.07
C ILE A 140 -9.46 -6.92 -5.99
N ALA A 141 -8.66 -6.72 -7.03
CA ALA A 141 -8.87 -5.64 -8.00
C ALA A 141 -10.20 -5.75 -8.73
N ALA A 142 -10.67 -6.97 -9.04
CA ALA A 142 -11.98 -7.19 -9.65
C ALA A 142 -13.14 -6.87 -8.69
N ARG A 143 -12.97 -7.16 -7.38
CA ARG A 143 -14.00 -6.94 -6.36
C ARG A 143 -14.10 -5.49 -5.91
N CYS A 144 -12.98 -4.86 -5.60
CA CYS A 144 -12.92 -3.54 -4.96
C CYS A 144 -11.81 -2.62 -5.50
N GLY A 145 -11.29 -2.91 -6.70
CA GLY A 145 -10.24 -2.12 -7.33
C GLY A 145 -10.66 -0.71 -7.71
N PHE A 146 -9.70 0.19 -7.75
CA PHE A 146 -9.92 1.59 -8.10
C PHE A 146 -10.23 1.76 -9.60
N LYS A 147 -11.28 2.48 -9.90
CA LYS A 147 -11.76 2.67 -11.29
C LYS A 147 -10.78 3.48 -12.15
N GLU A 148 -9.99 4.35 -11.55
CA GLU A 148 -8.98 5.16 -12.21
C GLU A 148 -7.92 4.29 -12.89
N LEU A 149 -7.50 3.24 -12.21
CA LEU A 149 -6.54 2.28 -12.73
C LEU A 149 -7.11 1.45 -13.90
N GLN A 150 -8.43 1.23 -13.89
CA GLN A 150 -9.12 0.54 -14.98
C GLN A 150 -9.27 1.42 -16.22
N LYS A 151 -9.50 2.74 -16.05
CA LYS A 151 -9.60 3.69 -17.17
C LYS A 151 -8.27 3.89 -17.89
N SER A 152 -7.15 3.92 -17.17
CA SER A 152 -5.82 4.04 -17.79
C SER A 152 -5.48 2.83 -18.67
N LYS A 153 -5.86 1.62 -18.28
CA LYS A 153 -5.68 0.41 -19.09
C LYS A 153 -6.50 0.45 -20.41
N GLN A 154 -7.74 0.94 -20.37
CA GLN A 154 -8.58 1.07 -21.56
C GLN A 154 -8.04 2.12 -22.55
N ASN A 155 -7.48 3.21 -22.04
CA ASN A 155 -6.88 4.25 -22.89
C ASN A 155 -5.54 3.80 -23.50
N ALA A 156 -4.73 3.02 -22.77
CA ALA A 156 -3.48 2.46 -23.29
C ALA A 156 -3.72 1.45 -24.43
N THR A 157 -4.71 0.57 -24.29
CA THR A 157 -5.11 -0.37 -25.34
C THR A 157 -5.69 0.33 -26.58
N HIS A 158 -6.36 1.46 -26.40
CA HIS A 158 -6.91 2.23 -27.54
C HIS A 158 -5.82 3.05 -28.26
N ALA A 159 -4.82 3.56 -27.54
CA ALA A 159 -3.69 4.28 -28.12
C ALA A 159 -2.79 3.39 -28.98
N THR A 160 -2.66 2.10 -28.65
CA THR A 160 -1.86 1.14 -29.43
C THR A 160 -2.55 0.74 -30.75
N TYR A 161 -3.87 0.89 -30.86
CA TYR A 161 -4.61 0.53 -32.07
C TYR A 161 -4.72 1.66 -33.09
N VAL A 162 -4.50 2.92 -32.70
CA VAL A 162 -4.60 4.10 -33.62
C VAL A 162 -3.25 4.54 -34.18
N GLY A 163 -2.13 3.94 -33.74
CA GLY A 163 -0.77 4.35 -34.08
C GLY A 163 -0.16 3.79 -35.37
N SER A 164 -0.90 3.14 -36.28
CA SER A 164 -0.32 2.52 -37.47
C SER A 164 -0.70 3.18 -38.80
N GLN A 165 -1.05 4.45 -38.85
CA GLN A 165 -1.14 5.19 -40.14
C GLN A 165 -0.92 6.69 -39.91
N ALA A 166 0.30 7.17 -40.10
CA ALA A 166 0.70 8.39 -40.80
C ALA A 166 2.18 8.68 -40.46
N ALA A 167 3.04 8.39 -41.41
CA ALA A 167 4.38 8.96 -41.51
C ALA A 167 4.29 10.34 -42.18
N ASP A 168 5.32 11.17 -41.90
CA ASP A 168 5.76 12.38 -42.55
C ASP A 168 5.12 13.71 -42.10
N ASP A 169 5.84 14.49 -41.33
CA ASP A 169 6.57 15.71 -41.66
C ASP A 169 7.03 16.49 -40.44
N ALA A 170 8.34 16.64 -40.40
CA ALA A 170 9.20 17.72 -39.91
C ALA A 170 8.71 18.80 -38.93
N CYS A 171 9.46 19.02 -37.89
CA CYS A 171 10.20 20.23 -37.52
C CYS A 171 10.38 20.33 -36.01
N GLY A 172 11.65 20.47 -35.58
CA GLY A 172 12.12 20.52 -34.23
C GLY A 172 11.67 21.76 -33.44
N ILE A 173 11.68 21.61 -32.13
CA ILE A 173 12.07 22.62 -31.14
C ILE A 173 12.62 21.89 -29.92
N GLU A 174 13.83 22.28 -29.51
CA GLU A 174 14.48 21.89 -28.27
C GLU A 174 13.80 22.54 -27.06
N GLY A 175 13.78 21.86 -25.94
CA GLY A 175 13.51 22.55 -24.69
C GLY A 175 12.99 21.74 -23.53
N GLY A 176 13.87 21.34 -22.58
CA GLY A 176 13.57 21.26 -21.18
C GLY A 176 13.25 19.86 -20.59
N PRO A 177 13.76 19.56 -19.40
CA PRO A 177 13.62 18.25 -18.80
C PRO A 177 12.22 18.08 -18.22
N SER A 178 11.40 17.29 -18.86
CA SER A 178 10.15 16.83 -18.29
C SER A 178 10.40 15.49 -17.58
N ALA A 179 10.56 15.54 -16.29
CA ALA A 179 10.40 14.37 -15.45
C ALA A 179 8.90 14.03 -15.36
N CYS A 180 8.38 13.42 -16.39
CA CYS A 180 7.06 12.80 -16.33
C CYS A 180 7.27 11.37 -15.83
N ALA A 181 7.03 11.18 -14.55
CA ALA A 181 6.83 9.87 -13.99
C ALA A 181 5.58 9.26 -14.63
N ASP A 182 5.79 8.26 -15.46
CA ASP A 182 4.72 7.47 -16.07
C ASP A 182 3.96 6.73 -14.99
N GLY A 183 2.79 7.26 -14.66
CA GLY A 183 1.86 6.72 -13.66
C GLY A 183 1.10 5.51 -14.17
N HIS A 184 1.78 4.45 -14.54
CA HIS A 184 1.17 3.17 -14.88
C HIS A 184 1.27 2.25 -13.66
N ALA A 185 0.15 2.04 -12.97
CA ALA A 185 0.00 0.85 -12.15
C ALA A 185 0.05 -0.34 -13.11
N GLY A 186 1.21 -0.97 -13.22
CA GLY A 186 1.46 -2.11 -14.09
C GLY A 186 0.55 -3.30 -13.77
N GLU A 187 0.54 -4.32 -14.63
CA GLU A 187 -0.03 -5.61 -14.26
C GLU A 187 0.77 -6.22 -13.11
N PRO A 188 0.14 -7.06 -12.24
CA PRO A 188 0.88 -7.73 -11.17
C PRO A 188 2.03 -8.54 -11.76
N HIS A 189 3.20 -8.44 -11.15
CA HIS A 189 4.36 -9.24 -11.51
C HIS A 189 4.59 -10.32 -10.46
N ALA A 190 5.18 -11.44 -10.85
CA ALA A 190 5.45 -12.57 -9.97
C ALA A 190 6.33 -12.20 -8.74
N GLU A 191 7.04 -11.09 -8.82
CA GLU A 191 7.89 -10.54 -7.75
C GLU A 191 7.17 -9.54 -6.85
N ASP A 192 5.91 -9.19 -7.15
CA ASP A 192 5.14 -8.27 -6.33
C ASP A 192 4.66 -8.93 -5.04
N SER A 193 4.73 -8.18 -3.97
CA SER A 193 4.12 -8.52 -2.69
C SER A 193 2.76 -7.85 -2.54
N LEU A 194 1.86 -8.51 -1.82
CA LEU A 194 0.58 -7.93 -1.41
C LEU A 194 0.72 -7.31 -0.03
N PHE A 195 0.42 -6.03 0.08
CA PHE A 195 0.28 -5.32 1.34
C PHE A 195 -1.19 -5.04 1.62
N VAL A 196 -1.63 -5.34 2.85
CA VAL A 196 -2.97 -5.07 3.35
C VAL A 196 -2.84 -4.15 4.57
N PHE A 197 -3.24 -2.90 4.43
CA PHE A 197 -3.29 -1.95 5.53
C PHE A 197 -4.68 -1.96 6.14
N CYS A 198 -4.76 -2.32 7.42
CA CYS A 198 -6.02 -2.50 8.16
C CYS A 198 -6.16 -1.44 9.24
N THR A 199 -7.27 -0.70 9.21
CA THR A 199 -7.61 0.27 10.25
C THR A 199 -9.09 0.19 10.63
N CYS A 200 -9.45 0.78 11.78
CA CYS A 200 -10.85 0.90 12.17
C CYS A 200 -11.60 1.85 11.22
N SER A 201 -12.85 1.53 10.93
CA SER A 201 -13.79 2.42 10.27
C SER A 201 -14.90 2.79 11.25
N TYR A 202 -15.41 4.02 11.16
CA TYR A 202 -16.44 4.54 12.04
C TYR A 202 -17.70 4.97 11.27
N THR A 203 -17.95 4.37 10.10
CA THR A 203 -19.01 4.83 9.20
C THR A 203 -20.38 4.34 9.59
N THR A 204 -20.55 3.08 9.91
CA THR A 204 -21.87 2.47 10.11
C THR A 204 -22.00 1.68 11.40
N TRP A 205 -21.00 0.87 11.77
CA TRP A 205 -21.00 0.05 13.01
C TRP A 205 -19.63 -0.07 13.66
N SER A 206 -19.61 -0.57 14.89
CA SER A 206 -18.43 -0.55 15.75
C SER A 206 -17.30 -1.52 15.35
N ASN A 207 -17.59 -2.52 14.52
CA ASN A 207 -16.63 -3.55 14.14
C ASN A 207 -16.17 -3.45 12.68
N GLU A 208 -16.42 -2.31 12.03
CA GLU A 208 -15.93 -2.09 10.68
C GLU A 208 -14.42 -1.91 10.66
N ARG A 209 -13.83 -2.42 9.58
CA ARG A 209 -12.43 -2.18 9.22
C ARG A 209 -12.37 -1.69 7.78
N THR A 210 -11.56 -0.68 7.57
CA THR A 210 -11.13 -0.30 6.23
C THR A 210 -9.86 -1.07 5.92
N LEU A 211 -9.88 -1.77 4.79
CA LEU A 211 -8.73 -2.44 4.21
C LEU A 211 -8.30 -1.67 2.97
N VAL A 212 -7.03 -1.32 2.90
CA VAL A 212 -6.42 -0.71 1.72
C VAL A 212 -5.33 -1.64 1.22
N TYR A 213 -5.40 -1.97 -0.06
CA TYR A 213 -4.52 -2.94 -0.69
C TYR A 213 -3.50 -2.24 -1.57
N ALA A 214 -2.24 -2.62 -1.41
CA ALA A 214 -1.16 -2.15 -2.27
C ALA A 214 -0.33 -3.31 -2.81
N ARG A 215 0.20 -3.14 -4.02
CA ARG A 215 1.35 -3.91 -4.50
C ARG A 215 2.61 -3.27 -3.95
N GLY A 216 3.56 -4.11 -3.57
CA GLY A 216 4.87 -3.67 -3.12
C GLY A 216 5.96 -4.36 -3.90
N HIS A 217 6.90 -3.59 -4.43
CA HIS A 217 8.10 -4.09 -5.05
C HIS A 217 9.32 -3.31 -4.56
N MET A 218 10.46 -3.98 -4.53
CA MET A 218 11.72 -3.31 -4.18
C MET A 218 12.05 -2.24 -5.20
N LYS A 219 12.38 -1.05 -4.71
CA LYS A 219 12.84 0.03 -5.58
C LYS A 219 14.18 -0.36 -6.21
N GLU A 220 14.23 -0.32 -7.53
CA GLU A 220 15.48 -0.56 -8.25
C GLU A 220 16.54 0.46 -7.83
N ALA A 221 17.76 -0.02 -7.62
CA ALA A 221 18.91 0.86 -7.41
C ALA A 221 19.12 1.69 -8.69
N PRO A 222 19.42 2.99 -8.59
CA PRO A 222 19.70 3.79 -9.78
C PRO A 222 20.90 3.19 -10.52
N ASP A 223 20.70 2.87 -11.79
CA ASP A 223 21.78 2.42 -12.69
C ASP A 223 22.92 3.44 -12.68
N GLY A 224 24.05 3.10 -12.07
CA GLY A 224 25.21 4.00 -12.14
C GLY A 224 26.17 4.05 -10.96
N ALA A 225 26.12 3.13 -10.01
CA ALA A 225 27.15 3.04 -8.96
C ALA A 225 28.04 1.81 -9.15
N SER A 226 28.66 1.71 -10.32
CA SER A 226 29.86 0.84 -10.49
C SER A 226 31.08 1.69 -10.16
N SER A 227 31.63 1.46 -8.97
CA SER A 227 32.93 1.98 -8.55
C SER A 227 34.05 1.03 -8.94
#